data_fa0195fa813a6c4aeda4752701473ba7
#
_entry.id   fa0195fa813a6c4aeda4752701473ba7
#
_cell.length_a   1.000
_cell.length_b   1.000
_cell.length_c   1.000
_cell.angle_alpha   90.00
_cell.angle_beta   90.00
_cell.angle_gamma   90.00
#
_symmetry.space_group_name_H-M   'P 1'
#
loop_
_entity.id
_entity.type
_entity.pdbx_description
1 polymer ?
#
loop_
_entity_poly.entity_id
_entity_poly.type
_entity_poly.pdbx_seq_one_letter_code
_entity_poly.pdbx_strand_id
1 'polypeptide(L)'
;MATFSSHPDLPEILENLLEEDVHTLFLKADCPPRTKAGGIGDLRLSEVEGADDGGWDTIRLESLQEEILNLVNENRDRSDCFLEIDRKGCQVIQLGDLRISCAWPPFADAREITIVRPVAKLSLGEYDLDPKLISRLSDHHRGVFICGRPGSGKTTLAQAIAEYLDEDVGAMVKTMEAPRDLQLANRITQYAPLEGDLEKTAEIIFLVRPDFVIFDEVRRARDFEIFADVRLAGVGLLGVTHANSALEAIQRLIGKVELGLVSQVLDTILHVAVSYTHLRAHETDSY
;
A
#
# COMPACT_ATOMS: atom_id res chain seq x y z
N MET A 1 -3.00 -4.84 22.66
CA MET A 1 -3.45 -3.48 22.31
C MET A 1 -2.22 -2.64 22.06
N ALA A 2 -1.71 -2.60 20.85
CA ALA A 2 -0.70 -1.64 20.48
C ALA A 2 -1.46 -0.36 20.09
N THR A 3 -1.46 0.61 20.99
CA THR A 3 -1.84 1.97 20.66
C THR A 3 -0.84 2.44 19.60
N PHE A 4 -1.31 2.56 18.36
CA PHE A 4 -0.58 3.31 17.35
C PHE A 4 -0.40 4.71 17.93
N SER A 5 0.85 5.03 18.22
CA SER A 5 1.20 6.31 18.78
C SER A 5 0.81 7.39 17.77
N SER A 6 0.09 8.35 18.29
CA SER A 6 -0.02 9.70 17.77
C SER A 6 1.09 10.04 16.78
N HIS A 7 0.71 10.66 15.66
CA HIS A 7 1.63 11.34 14.75
C HIS A 7 2.70 12.08 15.57
N PRO A 8 3.96 12.18 15.08
CA PRO A 8 4.83 13.24 15.57
C PRO A 8 4.03 14.54 15.43
N ASP A 9 4.12 15.45 16.39
CA ASP A 9 3.36 16.69 16.42
C ASP A 9 3.33 17.32 15.02
N LEU A 10 2.17 17.22 14.37
CA LEU A 10 2.01 17.79 13.03
C LEU A 10 2.06 19.30 13.10
N PRO A 11 2.49 19.99 12.03
CA PRO A 11 2.28 21.41 11.91
C PRO A 11 0.83 21.77 12.25
N GLU A 12 0.60 22.72 13.14
CA GLU A 12 -0.74 23.13 13.62
C GLU A 12 -1.72 23.34 12.46
N ILE A 13 -1.20 23.83 11.33
CA ILE A 13 -2.00 24.04 10.13
C ILE A 13 -2.50 22.74 9.51
N LEU A 14 -1.77 21.64 9.64
CA LEU A 14 -2.19 20.33 9.14
C LEU A 14 -3.17 19.67 10.12
N GLU A 15 -2.98 19.84 11.42
CA GLU A 15 -3.92 19.34 12.43
C GLU A 15 -5.33 19.91 12.22
N ASN A 16 -5.41 21.22 11.92
CA ASN A 16 -6.67 21.90 11.65
C ASN A 16 -7.35 21.49 10.34
N LEU A 17 -6.59 21.03 9.34
CA LEU A 17 -7.11 20.63 8.02
C LEU A 17 -7.37 19.11 7.90
N LEU A 18 -6.81 18.32 8.81
CA LEU A 18 -6.93 16.86 8.82
C LEU A 18 -7.88 16.40 9.94
N GLU A 19 -9.13 16.84 9.89
CA GLU A 19 -10.19 16.35 10.77
C GLU A 19 -10.33 14.82 10.69
N GLU A 20 -11.00 14.20 11.66
CA GLU A 20 -11.05 12.72 11.80
C GLU A 20 -11.58 11.98 10.56
N ASP A 21 -12.50 12.59 9.82
CA ASP A 21 -13.13 12.02 8.62
C ASP A 21 -12.42 12.40 7.30
N VAL A 22 -11.35 13.22 7.36
CA VAL A 22 -10.57 13.62 6.19
C VAL A 22 -9.53 12.56 5.85
N HIS A 23 -9.68 11.98 4.66
CA HIS A 23 -8.76 10.95 4.14
C HIS A 23 -7.70 11.51 3.20
N THR A 24 -7.98 12.61 2.53
CA THR A 24 -7.01 13.24 1.65
C THR A 24 -7.15 14.75 1.70
N LEU A 25 -6.02 15.42 1.87
CA LEU A 25 -5.91 16.88 1.78
C LEU A 25 -5.09 17.24 0.54
N PHE A 26 -5.59 18.17 -0.25
CA PHE A 26 -4.95 18.68 -1.46
C PHE A 26 -4.65 20.17 -1.28
N LEU A 27 -3.38 20.53 -1.30
CA LEU A 27 -2.88 21.89 -1.25
C LEU A 27 -2.15 22.17 -2.57
N LYS A 28 -2.59 23.15 -3.33
CA LYS A 28 -1.93 23.58 -4.57
C LYS A 28 -1.73 25.09 -4.55
N ALA A 29 -0.61 25.55 -5.07
CA ALA A 29 -0.30 26.98 -5.13
C ALA A 29 -1.42 27.75 -5.87
N ASP A 30 -1.81 28.88 -5.29
CA ASP A 30 -2.84 29.79 -5.77
C ASP A 30 -4.24 29.15 -5.92
N CYS A 31 -4.50 28.07 -5.19
CA CYS A 31 -5.79 27.40 -5.16
C CYS A 31 -6.30 27.24 -3.71
N PRO A 32 -7.63 27.22 -3.49
CA PRO A 32 -8.16 26.89 -2.18
C PRO A 32 -7.85 25.42 -1.83
N PRO A 33 -7.60 25.12 -0.54
CA PRO A 33 -7.43 23.74 -0.08
C PRO A 33 -8.67 22.92 -0.36
N ARG A 34 -8.47 21.66 -0.72
CA ARG A 34 -9.56 20.71 -0.93
C ARG A 34 -9.34 19.45 -0.10
N THR A 35 -10.40 18.92 0.45
CA THR A 35 -10.39 17.69 1.22
C THR A 35 -11.25 16.63 0.56
N LYS A 36 -10.87 15.39 0.77
CA LYS A 36 -11.69 14.22 0.44
C LYS A 36 -12.00 13.52 1.76
N ALA A 37 -13.27 13.65 2.17
CA ALA A 37 -13.76 13.17 3.46
C ALA A 37 -14.96 12.26 3.28
N GLY A 38 -15.29 11.47 4.31
CA GLY A 38 -16.46 10.60 4.36
C GLY A 38 -16.14 9.15 4.65
N GLY A 39 -17.17 8.31 4.73
CA GLY A 39 -17.02 6.87 4.99
C GLY A 39 -16.52 6.10 3.78
N ILE A 40 -16.12 4.85 4.03
CA ILE A 40 -15.66 3.93 2.99
C ILE A 40 -16.72 3.74 1.92
N GLY A 41 -16.37 4.08 0.67
CA GLY A 41 -17.28 3.99 -0.49
C GLY A 41 -18.10 5.24 -0.78
N ASP A 42 -18.10 6.26 0.09
CA ASP A 42 -18.80 7.54 -0.13
C ASP A 42 -17.86 8.73 0.19
N LEU A 43 -16.65 8.70 -0.36
CA LEU A 43 -15.71 9.80 -0.23
C LEU A 43 -16.12 10.98 -1.13
N ARG A 44 -16.27 12.16 -0.53
CA ARG A 44 -16.65 13.39 -1.24
C ARG A 44 -15.50 14.39 -1.24
N LEU A 45 -15.27 14.99 -2.41
CA LEU A 45 -14.31 16.08 -2.57
C LEU A 45 -15.05 17.41 -2.29
N SER A 46 -14.52 18.21 -1.38
CA SER A 46 -15.02 19.55 -1.05
C SER A 46 -13.86 20.54 -0.92
N GLU A 47 -14.16 21.81 -1.09
CA GLU A 47 -13.25 22.89 -0.69
C GLU A 47 -13.38 23.13 0.82
N VAL A 48 -12.26 23.50 1.47
CA VAL A 48 -12.24 23.82 2.89
C VAL A 48 -12.80 25.24 3.06
N GLU A 49 -13.97 25.36 3.71
CA GLU A 49 -14.58 26.66 3.97
C GLU A 49 -13.72 27.47 4.97
N GLY A 50 -13.52 28.74 4.69
CA GLY A 50 -12.82 29.66 5.60
C GLY A 50 -11.28 29.56 5.59
N ALA A 51 -10.69 28.73 4.72
CA ALA A 51 -9.24 28.61 4.59
C ALA A 51 -8.57 29.76 3.81
N ASP A 52 -9.29 30.85 3.59
CA ASP A 52 -9.01 31.85 2.55
C ASP A 52 -8.25 33.10 3.01
N ASP A 53 -7.84 33.18 4.27
CA ASP A 53 -7.18 34.41 4.80
C ASP A 53 -5.68 34.47 4.52
N GLY A 54 -5.30 34.26 3.26
CA GLY A 54 -3.92 34.51 2.83
C GLY A 54 -3.38 33.58 1.75
N GLY A 55 -4.20 32.69 1.20
CA GLY A 55 -3.85 31.81 0.07
C GLY A 55 -2.72 30.80 0.36
N TRP A 56 -2.74 29.71 -0.34
CA TRP A 56 -1.63 28.76 -0.38
C TRP A 56 -0.73 29.14 -1.56
N ASP A 57 0.21 30.07 -1.34
CA ASP A 57 1.20 30.43 -2.35
C ASP A 57 2.36 29.43 -2.37
N THR A 58 3.23 29.57 -3.35
CA THR A 58 4.41 28.70 -3.51
C THR A 58 5.32 28.74 -2.28
N ILE A 59 5.50 29.93 -1.65
CA ILE A 59 6.42 30.11 -0.51
C ILE A 59 5.88 29.39 0.73
N ARG A 60 4.59 29.49 0.98
CA ARG A 60 3.94 28.80 2.10
C ARG A 60 4.02 27.28 1.96
N LEU A 61 3.81 26.76 0.73
CA LEU A 61 3.96 25.32 0.46
C LEU A 61 5.41 24.85 0.57
N GLU A 62 6.40 25.68 0.18
CA GLU A 62 7.82 25.39 0.40
C GLU A 62 8.15 25.28 1.89
N SER A 63 7.70 26.26 2.67
CA SER A 63 7.91 26.26 4.12
C SER A 63 7.29 25.06 4.79
N LEU A 64 6.06 24.68 4.41
CA LEU A 64 5.39 23.49 4.93
C LEU A 64 6.14 22.20 4.57
N GLN A 65 6.65 22.09 3.34
CA GLN A 65 7.44 20.92 2.92
C GLN A 65 8.74 20.81 3.73
N GLU A 66 9.43 21.93 3.97
CA GLU A 66 10.65 21.96 4.80
C GLU A 66 10.35 21.56 6.25
N GLU A 67 9.24 22.03 6.81
CA GLU A 67 8.80 21.68 8.16
C GLU A 67 8.51 20.18 8.27
N ILE A 68 7.79 19.57 7.29
CA ILE A 68 7.54 18.15 7.23
C ILE A 68 8.85 17.35 7.13
N LEU A 69 9.81 17.78 6.31
CA LEU A 69 11.11 17.12 6.18
C LEU A 69 11.92 17.21 7.47
N ASN A 70 11.83 18.31 8.20
CA ASN A 70 12.46 18.43 9.51
C ASN A 70 11.86 17.47 10.52
N LEU A 71 10.53 17.32 10.57
CA LEU A 71 9.85 16.33 11.41
C LEU A 71 10.31 14.91 11.10
N VAL A 72 10.44 14.54 9.83
CA VAL A 72 11.00 13.23 9.44
C VAL A 72 12.44 13.07 9.94
N ASN A 73 13.27 14.10 9.82
CA ASN A 73 14.65 14.08 10.27
C ASN A 73 14.78 13.93 11.80
N GLU A 74 13.89 14.57 12.54
CA GLU A 74 13.83 14.50 14.01
C GLU A 74 13.32 13.13 14.51
N ASN A 75 12.53 12.45 13.69
CA ASN A 75 11.93 11.16 13.99
C ASN A 75 12.57 9.97 13.24
N ARG A 76 13.85 10.06 12.87
CA ARG A 76 14.57 9.03 12.10
C ARG A 76 14.64 7.65 12.75
N ASP A 77 14.49 7.60 14.07
CA ASP A 77 14.48 6.34 14.82
C ASP A 77 13.17 5.57 14.70
N ARG A 78 12.14 6.20 14.13
CA ARG A 78 10.84 5.57 13.86
C ARG A 78 10.85 4.90 12.49
N SER A 79 10.36 3.66 12.43
CA SER A 79 10.23 2.91 11.18
C SER A 79 9.16 3.45 10.23
N ASP A 80 8.22 4.26 10.76
CA ASP A 80 7.12 4.88 10.04
C ASP A 80 7.36 6.35 9.66
N CYS A 81 8.59 6.85 9.81
CA CYS A 81 8.97 8.23 9.45
C CYS A 81 10.19 8.20 8.53
N PHE A 82 9.98 8.38 7.23
CA PHE A 82 11.07 8.33 6.23
C PHE A 82 10.72 9.02 4.91
N LEU A 83 11.74 9.40 4.16
CA LEU A 83 11.63 9.87 2.79
C LEU A 83 11.68 8.65 1.85
N GLU A 84 10.54 8.31 1.24
CA GLU A 84 10.39 7.14 0.37
C GLU A 84 10.91 7.41 -1.05
N ILE A 85 10.56 8.57 -1.60
CA ILE A 85 10.99 8.98 -2.93
C ILE A 85 11.58 10.39 -2.84
N ASP A 86 12.80 10.55 -3.35
CA ASP A 86 13.45 11.84 -3.54
C ASP A 86 13.90 11.96 -5.00
N ARG A 87 13.19 12.74 -5.78
CA ARG A 87 13.49 12.97 -7.20
C ARG A 87 13.34 14.44 -7.53
N LYS A 88 14.02 14.86 -8.59
CA LYS A 88 13.91 16.22 -9.08
C LYS A 88 12.45 16.54 -9.45
N GLY A 89 11.82 17.42 -8.69
CA GLY A 89 10.44 17.85 -8.88
C GLY A 89 9.39 17.05 -8.10
N CYS A 90 9.77 16.01 -7.35
CA CYS A 90 8.83 15.24 -6.55
C CYS A 90 9.49 14.56 -5.36
N GLN A 91 8.82 14.63 -4.20
CA GLN A 91 9.17 13.85 -3.02
C GLN A 91 7.93 13.13 -2.49
N VAL A 92 8.12 11.91 -1.98
CA VAL A 92 7.08 11.16 -1.26
C VAL A 92 7.62 10.83 0.12
N ILE A 93 6.88 11.23 1.13
CA ILE A 93 7.27 11.18 2.54
C ILE A 93 6.25 10.31 3.28
N GLN A 94 6.74 9.41 4.13
CA GLN A 94 5.92 8.74 5.13
C GLN A 94 6.15 9.42 6.47
N LEU A 95 5.08 9.85 7.14
CA LEU A 95 5.10 10.49 8.44
C LEU A 95 4.02 9.88 9.34
N GLY A 96 4.37 8.85 10.11
CA GLY A 96 3.41 8.02 10.83
C GLY A 96 2.49 7.28 9.84
N ASP A 97 1.18 7.43 9.97
CA ASP A 97 0.19 6.88 9.04
C ASP A 97 -0.05 7.79 7.81
N LEU A 98 0.50 9.01 7.77
CA LEU A 98 0.32 9.93 6.66
C LEU A 98 1.31 9.67 5.54
N ARG A 99 0.79 9.58 4.32
CA ARG A 99 1.60 9.67 3.11
C ARG A 99 1.48 11.05 2.50
N ILE A 100 2.62 11.71 2.33
CA ILE A 100 2.71 13.08 1.85
C ILE A 100 3.46 13.07 0.52
N SER A 101 2.81 13.54 -0.53
CA SER A 101 3.41 13.70 -1.86
C SER A 101 3.58 15.19 -2.15
N CYS A 102 4.81 15.63 -2.36
CA CYS A 102 5.15 16.98 -2.76
C CYS A 102 5.60 16.98 -4.21
N ALA A 103 5.04 17.86 -5.02
CA ALA A 103 5.41 18.02 -6.42
C ALA A 103 5.60 19.50 -6.77
N TRP A 104 6.57 19.78 -7.68
CA TRP A 104 6.87 21.14 -8.10
C TRP A 104 7.44 21.19 -9.53
N PRO A 105 7.48 22.37 -10.18
CA PRO A 105 8.02 22.50 -11.54
C PRO A 105 9.49 22.06 -11.67
N PRO A 106 9.89 21.46 -12.80
CA PRO A 106 9.11 21.28 -14.03
C PRO A 106 8.28 19.99 -14.07
N PHE A 107 8.27 19.17 -13.03
CA PHE A 107 7.50 17.93 -13.00
C PHE A 107 5.98 18.20 -12.91
N ALA A 108 5.57 19.12 -12.05
CA ALA A 108 4.20 19.63 -11.97
C ALA A 108 4.10 21.02 -12.60
N ASP A 109 2.89 21.47 -12.92
CA ASP A 109 2.62 22.82 -13.45
C ASP A 109 2.76 23.91 -12.35
N ALA A 110 2.47 23.55 -11.13
CA ALA A 110 2.62 24.37 -9.93
C ALA A 110 3.06 23.51 -8.75
N ARG A 111 3.45 24.14 -7.64
CA ARG A 111 3.74 23.42 -6.41
C ARG A 111 2.44 22.90 -5.80
N GLU A 112 2.47 21.65 -5.39
CA GLU A 112 1.37 21.01 -4.66
C GLU A 112 1.89 20.08 -3.57
N ILE A 113 1.08 19.91 -2.52
CA ILE A 113 1.25 18.91 -1.48
C ILE A 113 -0.06 18.15 -1.36
N THR A 114 0.00 16.84 -1.53
CA THR A 114 -1.13 15.94 -1.29
C THR A 114 -0.82 15.05 -0.09
N ILE A 115 -1.71 15.08 0.91
CA ILE A 115 -1.58 14.29 2.13
C ILE A 115 -2.70 13.26 2.14
N VAL A 116 -2.32 12.00 2.25
CA VAL A 116 -3.26 10.87 2.29
C VAL A 116 -3.16 10.19 3.65
N ARG A 117 -4.30 10.02 4.32
CA ARG A 117 -4.46 9.16 5.50
C ARG A 117 -5.20 7.89 5.06
N PRO A 118 -4.74 6.71 5.41
CA PRO A 118 -5.47 5.47 5.12
C PRO A 118 -6.83 5.43 5.81
N VAL A 119 -7.82 4.90 5.11
CA VAL A 119 -9.23 4.96 5.55
C VAL A 119 -9.56 4.05 6.73
N ALA A 120 -8.88 2.93 6.89
CA ALA A 120 -9.03 2.03 8.02
C ALA A 120 -7.98 0.92 8.00
N LYS A 121 -7.57 0.46 9.17
CA LYS A 121 -6.86 -0.79 9.36
C LYS A 121 -7.88 -1.82 9.84
N LEU A 122 -8.19 -2.79 8.99
CA LEU A 122 -9.10 -3.90 9.33
C LEU A 122 -8.28 -5.13 9.64
N SER A 123 -8.65 -5.83 10.71
CA SER A 123 -8.16 -7.18 10.98
C SER A 123 -8.81 -8.19 10.04
N LEU A 124 -8.15 -9.32 9.79
CA LEU A 124 -8.72 -10.37 8.91
C LEU A 124 -10.04 -10.92 9.46
N GLY A 125 -10.23 -10.91 10.79
CA GLY A 125 -11.48 -11.35 11.45
C GLY A 125 -12.69 -10.45 11.17
N GLU A 126 -12.48 -9.21 10.72
CA GLU A 126 -13.56 -8.29 10.33
C GLU A 126 -14.03 -8.52 8.89
N TYR A 127 -13.30 -9.35 8.13
CA TYR A 127 -13.76 -9.84 6.83
C TYR A 127 -14.55 -11.14 7.04
N ASP A 128 -15.73 -11.23 6.49
CA ASP A 128 -16.54 -12.45 6.51
C ASP A 128 -15.99 -13.49 5.49
N LEU A 129 -14.84 -14.08 5.81
CA LEU A 129 -14.17 -15.04 4.96
C LEU A 129 -14.59 -16.48 5.29
N ASP A 130 -14.73 -17.30 4.25
CA ASP A 130 -14.94 -18.74 4.43
C ASP A 130 -13.76 -19.35 5.23
N PRO A 131 -14.01 -20.15 6.28
CA PRO A 131 -12.96 -20.82 7.04
C PRO A 131 -11.99 -21.66 6.19
N LYS A 132 -12.44 -22.21 5.08
CA LYS A 132 -11.58 -22.93 4.13
C LYS A 132 -10.57 -22.00 3.47
N LEU A 133 -10.98 -20.75 3.16
CA LEU A 133 -10.09 -19.75 2.60
C LEU A 133 -9.02 -19.34 3.62
N ILE A 134 -9.42 -19.13 4.87
CA ILE A 134 -8.48 -18.79 5.97
C ILE A 134 -7.45 -19.92 6.13
N SER A 135 -7.90 -21.18 6.17
CA SER A 135 -6.99 -22.35 6.23
C SER A 135 -6.04 -22.40 5.02
N ARG A 136 -6.52 -22.07 3.83
CA ARG A 136 -5.72 -22.05 2.60
C ARG A 136 -4.66 -20.92 2.64
N LEU A 137 -5.01 -19.75 3.17
CA LEU A 137 -4.09 -18.63 3.34
C LEU A 137 -2.97 -18.93 4.35
N SER A 138 -3.21 -19.82 5.31
CA SER A 138 -2.23 -20.21 6.33
C SER A 138 -1.22 -21.26 5.82
N ASP A 139 -1.42 -21.85 4.64
CA ASP A 139 -0.51 -22.82 4.05
C ASP A 139 0.71 -22.11 3.43
N HIS A 140 1.90 -22.41 3.96
CA HIS A 140 3.17 -21.76 3.57
C HIS A 140 3.57 -21.89 2.10
N HIS A 141 2.92 -22.80 1.36
CA HIS A 141 3.30 -23.08 -0.02
C HIS A 141 2.29 -22.59 -1.05
N ARG A 142 1.46 -21.63 -0.67
CA ARG A 142 0.43 -21.11 -1.56
C ARG A 142 0.85 -19.87 -2.31
N GLY A 143 0.41 -19.79 -3.57
CA GLY A 143 0.48 -18.61 -4.42
C GLY A 143 -0.90 -17.97 -4.51
N VAL A 144 -1.03 -16.73 -4.03
CA VAL A 144 -2.30 -16.02 -3.94
C VAL A 144 -2.24 -14.71 -4.72
N PHE A 145 -3.25 -14.41 -5.54
CA PHE A 145 -3.45 -13.07 -6.07
C PHE A 145 -4.67 -12.41 -5.43
N ILE A 146 -4.49 -11.18 -4.97
CA ILE A 146 -5.58 -10.25 -4.67
C ILE A 146 -5.75 -9.34 -5.87
N CYS A 147 -6.92 -9.35 -6.50
CA CYS A 147 -7.21 -8.50 -7.64
C CYS A 147 -8.50 -7.70 -7.43
N GLY A 148 -8.66 -6.62 -8.18
CA GLY A 148 -9.81 -5.72 -8.12
C GLY A 148 -9.47 -4.34 -8.69
N ARG A 149 -10.48 -3.47 -8.78
CA ARG A 149 -10.33 -2.11 -9.29
C ARG A 149 -9.47 -1.25 -8.35
N PRO A 150 -8.87 -0.15 -8.83
CA PRO A 150 -8.27 0.85 -7.95
C PRO A 150 -9.28 1.31 -6.87
N GLY A 151 -8.81 1.42 -5.62
CA GLY A 151 -9.66 1.83 -4.49
C GLY A 151 -10.63 0.76 -3.98
N SER A 152 -10.56 -0.50 -4.43
CA SER A 152 -11.44 -1.58 -3.95
C SER A 152 -11.04 -2.18 -2.59
N GLY A 153 -9.94 -1.74 -1.97
CA GLY A 153 -9.47 -2.25 -0.68
C GLY A 153 -8.51 -3.45 -0.77
N LYS A 154 -7.88 -3.69 -1.93
CA LYS A 154 -6.90 -4.78 -2.11
C LYS A 154 -5.72 -4.71 -1.15
N THR A 155 -5.10 -3.54 -1.06
CA THR A 155 -3.96 -3.27 -0.18
C THR A 155 -4.36 -3.44 1.29
N THR A 156 -5.56 -2.98 1.67
CA THR A 156 -6.09 -3.18 3.03
C THR A 156 -6.29 -4.67 3.35
N LEU A 157 -6.81 -5.46 2.40
CA LEU A 157 -6.94 -6.90 2.58
C LEU A 157 -5.57 -7.60 2.64
N ALA A 158 -4.62 -7.20 1.78
CA ALA A 158 -3.26 -7.73 1.80
C ALA A 158 -2.57 -7.48 3.15
N GLN A 159 -2.76 -6.27 3.70
CA GLN A 159 -2.29 -5.89 5.02
C GLN A 159 -2.91 -6.74 6.13
N ALA A 160 -4.25 -6.92 6.11
CA ALA A 160 -4.95 -7.76 7.09
C ALA A 160 -4.46 -9.22 7.05
N ILE A 161 -4.20 -9.76 5.85
CA ILE A 161 -3.65 -11.11 5.68
C ILE A 161 -2.21 -11.16 6.20
N ALA A 162 -1.37 -10.15 5.91
CA ALA A 162 0.01 -10.12 6.37
C ALA A 162 0.10 -10.14 7.90
N GLU A 163 -0.73 -9.34 8.57
CA GLU A 163 -0.78 -9.32 10.04
C GLU A 163 -1.32 -10.63 10.64
N TYR A 164 -2.35 -11.20 10.04
CA TYR A 164 -2.87 -12.50 10.43
C TYR A 164 -1.80 -13.61 10.32
N LEU A 165 -1.04 -13.64 9.23
CA LEU A 165 0.03 -14.62 9.04
C LEU A 165 1.16 -14.46 10.06
N ASP A 166 1.48 -13.23 10.44
CA ASP A 166 2.50 -12.94 11.43
C ASP A 166 2.01 -13.19 12.87
N GLU A 167 0.79 -12.73 13.23
CA GLU A 167 0.27 -12.77 14.59
C GLU A 167 -0.36 -14.11 14.96
N ASP A 168 -1.26 -14.62 14.12
CA ASP A 168 -2.07 -15.80 14.43
C ASP A 168 -1.41 -17.09 13.95
N VAL A 169 -0.74 -17.05 12.79
CA VAL A 169 -0.03 -18.23 12.24
C VAL A 169 1.39 -18.34 12.79
N GLY A 170 2.00 -17.21 13.19
CA GLY A 170 3.38 -17.16 13.67
C GLY A 170 4.42 -17.32 12.56
N ALA A 171 4.07 -16.94 11.33
CA ALA A 171 4.92 -17.03 10.16
C ALA A 171 5.85 -15.83 10.03
N MET A 172 7.06 -16.03 9.50
CA MET A 172 7.94 -14.92 9.13
C MET A 172 7.45 -14.26 7.83
N VAL A 173 6.83 -13.11 7.97
CA VAL A 173 6.30 -12.32 6.84
C VAL A 173 7.27 -11.20 6.47
N LYS A 174 7.47 -10.99 5.16
CA LYS A 174 8.18 -9.83 4.58
C LYS A 174 7.33 -9.22 3.48
N THR A 175 7.64 -8.00 3.07
CA THR A 175 6.98 -7.39 1.92
C THR A 175 7.95 -6.97 0.85
N MET A 176 7.48 -6.84 -0.37
CA MET A 176 8.12 -6.19 -1.52
C MET A 176 7.15 -5.16 -2.06
N GLU A 177 7.51 -3.90 -2.01
CA GLU A 177 6.59 -2.80 -2.30
C GLU A 177 7.27 -1.70 -3.13
N ALA A 178 6.53 -1.10 -4.03
CA ALA A 178 7.02 0.02 -4.84
C ALA A 178 5.92 1.06 -5.14
N PRO A 179 5.72 2.06 -4.27
CA PRO A 179 6.41 2.38 -3.00
C PRO A 179 5.89 1.55 -1.81
N ARG A 180 6.59 1.62 -0.66
CA ARG A 180 6.09 1.00 0.57
C ARG A 180 4.82 1.71 1.03
N ASP A 181 3.72 0.97 1.08
CA ASP A 181 2.36 1.50 1.27
C ASP A 181 1.57 0.75 2.36
N LEU A 182 1.99 -0.46 2.67
CA LEU A 182 1.37 -1.27 3.70
C LEU A 182 1.69 -0.70 5.09
N GLN A 183 0.67 -0.60 5.93
CA GLN A 183 0.83 -0.19 7.32
C GLN A 183 0.85 -1.42 8.22
N LEU A 184 2.03 -1.98 8.41
CA LEU A 184 2.25 -3.23 9.11
C LEU A 184 2.93 -3.01 10.46
N ALA A 185 2.84 -4.02 11.34
CA ALA A 185 3.55 -4.03 12.59
C ALA A 185 5.08 -3.98 12.35
N ASN A 186 5.83 -3.28 13.21
CA ASN A 186 7.29 -3.04 13.08
C ASN A 186 8.12 -4.31 12.97
N ARG A 187 7.61 -5.47 13.36
CA ARG A 187 8.28 -6.78 13.24
C ARG A 187 8.26 -7.33 11.82
N ILE A 188 7.35 -6.85 10.95
CA ILE A 188 7.31 -7.20 9.52
C ILE A 188 8.21 -6.25 8.76
N THR A 189 9.32 -6.77 8.19
CA THR A 189 10.21 -5.93 7.40
C THR A 189 9.62 -5.66 6.02
N GLN A 190 9.51 -4.39 5.67
CA GLN A 190 9.03 -3.92 4.39
C GLN A 190 10.20 -3.53 3.50
N TYR A 191 10.36 -4.20 2.36
CA TYR A 191 11.42 -3.94 1.39
C TYR A 191 10.93 -3.07 0.23
N ALA A 192 11.62 -1.94 0.03
CA ALA A 192 11.53 -1.15 -1.20
C ALA A 192 12.40 -1.78 -2.30
N PRO A 193 12.28 -1.34 -3.57
CA PRO A 193 13.17 -1.77 -4.64
C PRO A 193 14.64 -1.43 -4.33
N LEU A 194 15.48 -2.44 -4.16
CA LEU A 194 16.92 -2.26 -3.93
C LEU A 194 17.56 -1.62 -5.17
N GLU A 195 18.16 -0.46 -5.01
CA GLU A 195 18.68 0.35 -6.13
C GLU A 195 17.65 0.64 -7.22
N GLY A 196 16.35 0.70 -6.85
CA GLY A 196 15.27 0.92 -7.79
C GLY A 196 14.81 -0.31 -8.57
N ASP A 197 15.27 -1.51 -8.20
CA ASP A 197 15.01 -2.78 -8.88
C ASP A 197 14.43 -3.82 -7.91
N LEU A 198 13.21 -4.30 -8.21
CA LEU A 198 12.54 -5.35 -7.43
C LEU A 198 13.19 -6.73 -7.59
N GLU A 199 13.88 -6.98 -8.71
CA GLU A 199 14.60 -8.23 -8.91
C GLU A 199 15.76 -8.37 -7.92
N LYS A 200 16.51 -7.29 -7.70
CA LYS A 200 17.55 -7.25 -6.66
C LYS A 200 16.97 -7.43 -5.25
N THR A 201 15.75 -6.91 -5.02
CA THR A 201 15.05 -7.16 -3.76
C THR A 201 14.68 -8.63 -3.61
N ALA A 202 14.22 -9.30 -4.67
CA ALA A 202 13.93 -10.72 -4.66
C ALA A 202 15.16 -11.59 -4.34
N GLU A 203 16.36 -11.21 -4.82
CA GLU A 203 17.62 -11.88 -4.44
C GLU A 203 17.83 -11.86 -2.93
N ILE A 204 17.52 -10.75 -2.26
CA ILE A 204 17.61 -10.66 -0.80
C ILE A 204 16.54 -11.52 -0.13
N ILE A 205 15.32 -11.57 -0.66
CA ILE A 205 14.24 -12.44 -0.18
C ILE A 205 14.69 -13.91 -0.19
N PHE A 206 15.36 -14.39 -1.24
CA PHE A 206 15.89 -15.75 -1.29
C PHE A 206 16.91 -16.05 -0.21
N LEU A 207 17.71 -15.06 0.20
CA LEU A 207 18.70 -15.20 1.27
C LEU A 207 18.06 -15.19 2.67
N VAL A 208 17.05 -14.36 2.86
CA VAL A 208 16.32 -14.21 4.15
C VAL A 208 15.40 -15.39 4.42
N ARG A 209 14.86 -16.04 3.38
CA ARG A 209 13.97 -17.21 3.43
C ARG A 209 12.77 -17.00 4.35
N PRO A 210 11.92 -16.00 4.09
CA PRO A 210 10.68 -15.84 4.84
C PRO A 210 9.70 -16.98 4.53
N ASP A 211 8.73 -17.20 5.41
CA ASP A 211 7.63 -18.13 5.14
C ASP A 211 6.67 -17.56 4.09
N PHE A 212 6.39 -16.25 4.20
CA PHE A 212 5.52 -15.52 3.26
C PHE A 212 6.12 -14.19 2.82
N VAL A 213 5.81 -13.83 1.58
CA VAL A 213 6.07 -12.49 1.03
C VAL A 213 4.76 -11.90 0.52
N ILE A 214 4.49 -10.65 0.91
CA ILE A 214 3.44 -9.83 0.30
C ILE A 214 4.09 -8.97 -0.76
N PHE A 215 3.73 -9.19 -2.03
CA PHE A 215 4.20 -8.40 -3.15
C PHE A 215 3.11 -7.42 -3.57
N ASP A 216 3.17 -6.21 -3.02
CA ASP A 216 2.18 -5.18 -3.36
C ASP A 216 2.49 -4.59 -4.73
N GLU A 217 1.44 -4.50 -5.56
CA GLU A 217 1.46 -3.92 -6.90
C GLU A 217 2.24 -4.68 -7.98
N VAL A 218 1.89 -5.94 -8.23
CA VAL A 218 2.35 -6.71 -9.40
C VAL A 218 1.69 -6.13 -10.67
N ARG A 219 2.44 -5.31 -11.43
CA ARG A 219 1.92 -4.53 -12.57
C ARG A 219 2.58 -4.85 -13.90
N ARG A 220 3.92 -4.90 -13.91
CA ARG A 220 4.73 -5.04 -15.13
C ARG A 220 4.98 -6.52 -15.43
N ALA A 221 5.34 -6.81 -16.67
CA ALA A 221 5.72 -8.17 -17.09
C ALA A 221 6.77 -8.79 -16.15
N ARG A 222 7.79 -8.00 -15.82
CA ARG A 222 8.87 -8.42 -14.93
C ARG A 222 8.42 -8.75 -13.51
N ASP A 223 7.42 -8.02 -12.99
CA ASP A 223 6.89 -8.28 -11.65
C ASP A 223 6.21 -9.66 -11.58
N PHE A 224 5.53 -10.10 -12.65
CA PHE A 224 4.95 -11.44 -12.73
C PHE A 224 6.02 -12.54 -12.84
N GLU A 225 7.14 -12.27 -13.52
CA GLU A 225 8.28 -13.18 -13.57
C GLU A 225 8.91 -13.31 -12.18
N ILE A 226 9.18 -12.20 -11.50
CA ILE A 226 9.69 -12.19 -10.11
C ILE A 226 8.72 -12.94 -9.17
N PHE A 227 7.41 -12.70 -9.30
CA PHE A 227 6.40 -13.43 -8.54
C PHE A 227 6.53 -14.94 -8.73
N ALA A 228 6.68 -15.39 -9.98
CA ALA A 228 6.84 -16.80 -10.29
C ALA A 228 8.14 -17.37 -9.70
N ASP A 229 9.26 -16.68 -9.85
CA ASP A 229 10.56 -17.13 -9.37
C ASP A 229 10.57 -17.27 -7.84
N VAL A 230 10.05 -16.29 -7.11
CA VAL A 230 9.95 -16.34 -5.63
C VAL A 230 9.03 -17.50 -5.21
N ARG A 231 7.91 -17.68 -5.91
CA ARG A 231 6.98 -18.78 -5.60
C ARG A 231 7.58 -20.16 -5.88
N LEU A 232 8.27 -20.32 -7.00
CA LEU A 232 8.93 -21.58 -7.38
C LEU A 232 10.12 -21.93 -6.45
N ALA A 233 10.71 -20.94 -5.81
CA ALA A 233 11.70 -21.15 -4.76
C ALA A 233 11.09 -21.68 -3.44
N GLY A 234 9.77 -21.84 -3.35
CA GLY A 234 9.07 -22.45 -2.22
C GLY A 234 8.54 -21.45 -1.18
N VAL A 235 8.67 -20.15 -1.41
CA VAL A 235 8.14 -19.09 -0.52
C VAL A 235 6.63 -18.95 -0.74
N GLY A 236 5.83 -18.88 0.32
CA GLY A 236 4.42 -18.48 0.23
C GLY A 236 4.32 -17.05 -0.29
N LEU A 237 3.51 -16.80 -1.31
CA LEU A 237 3.52 -15.50 -1.96
C LEU A 237 2.12 -14.97 -2.23
N LEU A 238 1.85 -13.78 -1.74
CA LEU A 238 0.62 -13.05 -2.00
C LEU A 238 0.92 -11.82 -2.83
N GLY A 239 0.39 -11.77 -4.06
CA GLY A 239 0.55 -10.65 -4.96
C GLY A 239 -0.72 -9.82 -5.08
N VAL A 240 -0.58 -8.50 -5.06
CA VAL A 240 -1.68 -7.56 -5.34
C VAL A 240 -1.59 -7.08 -6.77
N THR A 241 -2.66 -7.25 -7.54
CA THR A 241 -2.69 -6.82 -8.95
C THR A 241 -3.98 -6.10 -9.31
N HIS A 242 -3.91 -5.23 -10.28
CA HIS A 242 -5.09 -4.56 -10.82
C HIS A 242 -5.70 -5.42 -11.94
N ALA A 243 -6.82 -6.07 -11.67
CA ALA A 243 -7.62 -6.80 -12.66
C ALA A 243 -9.10 -6.68 -12.30
N ASN A 244 -9.97 -6.60 -13.30
CA ASN A 244 -11.41 -6.44 -13.09
C ASN A 244 -12.13 -7.76 -12.78
N SER A 245 -11.42 -8.88 -12.91
CA SER A 245 -11.92 -10.22 -12.59
C SER A 245 -10.77 -11.18 -12.29
N ALA A 246 -11.09 -12.31 -11.65
CA ALA A 246 -10.13 -13.37 -11.41
C ALA A 246 -9.55 -13.93 -12.73
N LEU A 247 -10.39 -14.05 -13.77
CA LEU A 247 -9.94 -14.51 -15.08
C LEU A 247 -8.90 -13.58 -15.71
N GLU A 248 -9.11 -12.26 -15.61
CA GLU A 248 -8.14 -11.27 -16.11
C GLU A 248 -6.81 -11.37 -15.36
N ALA A 249 -6.83 -11.61 -14.04
CA ALA A 249 -5.62 -11.79 -13.25
C ALA A 249 -4.82 -13.02 -13.72
N ILE A 250 -5.49 -14.14 -13.98
CA ILE A 250 -4.86 -15.36 -14.57
C ILE A 250 -4.27 -15.06 -15.95
N GLN A 251 -5.03 -14.39 -16.81
CA GLN A 251 -4.57 -14.08 -18.18
C GLN A 251 -3.31 -13.20 -18.19
N ARG A 252 -3.16 -12.32 -17.22
CA ARG A 252 -1.95 -11.51 -17.06
C ARG A 252 -0.73 -12.36 -16.71
N LEU A 253 -0.91 -13.40 -15.89
CA LEU A 253 0.15 -14.34 -15.52
C LEU A 253 0.53 -15.27 -16.68
N ILE A 254 -0.46 -15.85 -17.37
CA ILE A 254 -0.26 -16.82 -18.48
C ILE A 254 0.65 -16.26 -19.58
N GLY A 255 0.59 -14.97 -19.86
CA GLY A 255 1.44 -14.34 -20.85
C GLY A 255 2.89 -14.09 -20.41
N LYS A 256 3.25 -14.42 -19.16
CA LYS A 256 4.54 -14.07 -18.53
C LYS A 256 5.23 -15.28 -17.91
N VAL A 257 4.48 -16.32 -17.60
CA VAL A 257 4.97 -17.56 -17.01
C VAL A 257 4.64 -18.71 -17.96
N GLU A 258 5.52 -19.70 -18.06
CA GLU A 258 5.28 -20.89 -18.86
C GLU A 258 3.97 -21.57 -18.40
N LEU A 259 3.11 -21.93 -19.35
CA LEU A 259 1.75 -22.40 -19.06
C LEU A 259 1.73 -23.60 -18.10
N GLY A 260 2.71 -24.50 -18.24
CA GLY A 260 2.86 -25.66 -17.36
C GLY A 260 3.21 -25.36 -15.90
N LEU A 261 3.70 -24.13 -15.63
CA LEU A 261 4.07 -23.71 -14.28
C LEU A 261 2.98 -22.88 -13.57
N VAL A 262 1.97 -22.44 -14.31
CA VAL A 262 0.93 -21.53 -13.76
C VAL A 262 0.27 -22.13 -12.51
N SER A 263 -0.08 -23.41 -12.51
CA SER A 263 -0.71 -24.09 -11.35
C SER A 263 0.24 -24.28 -10.16
N GLN A 264 1.56 -24.20 -10.38
CA GLN A 264 2.55 -24.24 -9.30
C GLN A 264 2.81 -22.86 -8.69
N VAL A 265 2.58 -21.83 -9.49
CA VAL A 265 2.82 -20.43 -9.11
C VAL A 265 1.60 -19.80 -8.44
N LEU A 266 0.39 -20.13 -8.93
CA LEU A 266 -0.85 -19.51 -8.48
C LEU A 266 -1.93 -20.57 -8.27
N ASP A 267 -2.50 -20.63 -7.07
CA ASP A 267 -3.56 -21.56 -6.72
C ASP A 267 -4.84 -20.89 -6.20
N THR A 268 -4.74 -19.63 -5.77
CA THR A 268 -5.87 -18.93 -5.19
C THR A 268 -5.94 -17.49 -5.71
N ILE A 269 -7.15 -17.04 -6.07
CA ILE A 269 -7.39 -15.66 -6.47
C ILE A 269 -8.54 -15.09 -5.65
N LEU A 270 -8.26 -13.96 -4.99
CA LEU A 270 -9.22 -13.18 -4.25
C LEU A 270 -9.63 -11.97 -5.07
N HIS A 271 -10.86 -11.93 -5.53
CA HIS A 271 -11.38 -10.78 -6.27
C HIS A 271 -12.16 -9.86 -5.34
N VAL A 272 -11.61 -8.67 -5.09
CA VAL A 272 -12.24 -7.61 -4.29
C VAL A 272 -13.11 -6.76 -5.21
N ALA A 273 -14.42 -7.03 -5.23
CA ALA A 273 -15.34 -6.44 -6.19
C ALA A 273 -15.79 -5.02 -5.80
N VAL A 274 -16.05 -4.78 -4.50
CA VAL A 274 -16.39 -3.46 -3.90
C VAL A 274 -15.94 -3.49 -2.45
N SER A 275 -15.49 -2.36 -1.94
CA SER A 275 -15.02 -2.27 -0.57
C SER A 275 -16.00 -2.89 0.45
N TYR A 276 -15.50 -3.82 1.22
CA TYR A 276 -15.99 -4.31 2.52
C TYR A 276 -17.24 -5.21 2.60
N THR A 277 -17.98 -5.50 1.53
CA THR A 277 -19.20 -6.29 1.69
C THR A 277 -19.26 -7.63 0.97
N HIS A 278 -18.46 -7.88 -0.05
CA HIS A 278 -18.49 -9.17 -0.76
C HIS A 278 -17.13 -9.58 -1.34
N LEU A 279 -16.43 -10.45 -0.65
CA LEU A 279 -15.30 -11.19 -1.20
C LEU A 279 -15.82 -12.44 -1.93
N ARG A 280 -15.44 -12.63 -3.19
CA ARG A 280 -15.64 -13.90 -3.90
C ARG A 280 -14.29 -14.56 -4.10
N ALA A 281 -14.10 -15.70 -3.47
CA ALA A 281 -12.97 -16.58 -3.74
C ALA A 281 -13.30 -17.47 -4.95
N HIS A 282 -12.38 -17.56 -5.89
CA HIS A 282 -12.43 -18.53 -6.98
C HIS A 282 -11.26 -19.51 -6.79
N GLU A 283 -11.60 -20.78 -6.60
CA GLU A 283 -10.63 -21.86 -6.53
C GLU A 283 -10.28 -22.29 -7.95
N THR A 284 -9.01 -22.43 -8.24
CA THR A 284 -8.53 -23.16 -9.41
C THR A 284 -8.28 -24.60 -8.95
N ASP A 285 -9.30 -25.46 -9.05
CA ASP A 285 -9.07 -26.89 -8.88
C ASP A 285 -8.18 -27.39 -10.02
N SER A 286 -7.04 -27.92 -9.65
CA SER A 286 -6.16 -28.62 -10.58
C SER A 286 -6.83 -29.95 -10.96
N TYR A 287 -7.19 -30.08 -12.22
CA TYR A 287 -7.48 -31.37 -12.84
C TYR A 287 -6.19 -32.09 -13.21
#